data_873e0fe6e3da586abad36cf494207bbd
#
_entry.id   873e0fe6e3da586abad36cf494207bbd
#
_cell.length_a   1.000
_cell.length_b   1.000
_cell.length_c   1.000
_cell.angle_alpha   90.00
_cell.angle_beta   90.00
_cell.angle_gamma   90.00
#
_symmetry.space_group_name_H-M   'P 1'
#
loop_
_entity.id
_entity.type
_entity.pdbx_description
1 polymer ?
#
loop_
_entity_poly.entity_id
_entity_poly.type
_entity_poly.pdbx_seq_one_letter_code
_entity_poly.pdbx_strand_id
1 'polypeptide(L)' 'MSNLTKFLQSKLNDCEAIFENANTNPDMVFLQGMLQHGGETNALLMNIGKRQAYIEVLDFLRSGAE' A
#
# COMPACT_ATOMS: atom_id res chain seq x y z
N MET A 1 6.82 -21.11 0.65
CA MET A 1 6.34 -19.81 0.16
C MET A 1 7.03 -19.49 -1.16
N SER A 2 6.28 -19.08 -2.18
CA SER A 2 6.83 -18.79 -3.50
C SER A 2 7.67 -17.51 -3.47
N ASN A 3 8.58 -17.38 -4.45
CA ASN A 3 9.36 -16.15 -4.61
C ASN A 3 8.46 -14.96 -4.88
N LEU A 4 7.36 -15.16 -5.60
CA LEU A 4 6.39 -14.12 -5.88
C LEU A 4 5.74 -13.61 -4.59
N THR A 5 5.34 -14.52 -3.71
CA THR A 5 4.75 -14.15 -2.42
C THR A 5 5.72 -13.33 -1.58
N LYS A 6 6.98 -13.74 -1.52
CA LYS A 6 8.02 -13.01 -0.79
C LYS A 6 8.25 -11.62 -1.37
N PHE A 7 8.28 -11.52 -2.70
CA PHE A 7 8.45 -10.24 -3.40
C PHE A 7 7.30 -9.29 -3.07
N LEU A 8 6.06 -9.79 -3.17
CA LEU A 8 4.88 -8.97 -2.89
C LEU A 8 4.82 -8.54 -1.42
N GLN A 9 5.18 -9.45 -0.50
CA GLN A 9 5.23 -9.10 0.92
C GLN A 9 6.26 -8.01 1.20
N SER A 10 7.42 -8.08 0.54
CA SER A 10 8.45 -7.05 0.66
C SER A 10 7.94 -5.70 0.15
N LYS A 11 7.23 -5.69 -0.98
CA LYS A 11 6.65 -4.46 -1.53
C LYS A 11 5.58 -3.88 -0.62
N LEU A 12 4.76 -4.74 -0.04
CA LEU A 12 3.76 -4.30 0.93
C LEU A 12 4.41 -3.68 2.16
N ASN A 13 5.48 -4.29 2.67
CA ASN A 13 6.22 -3.75 3.80
C ASN A 13 6.81 -2.37 3.47
N ASP A 14 7.30 -2.17 2.25
CA ASP A 14 7.81 -0.87 1.80
C ASP A 14 6.70 0.18 1.81
N CYS A 15 5.50 -0.19 1.37
CA CYS A 15 4.34 0.72 1.40
C CYS A 15 3.96 1.10 2.84
N GLU A 16 3.97 0.14 3.76
CA GLU A 16 3.68 0.40 5.17
C GLU A 16 4.72 1.33 5.79
N ALA A 17 6.00 1.13 5.44
CA ALA A 17 7.08 1.97 5.94
C ALA A 17 6.94 3.43 5.49
N ILE A 18 6.42 3.66 4.28
CA ILE A 18 6.19 5.02 3.78
C ILE A 18 5.19 5.76 4.68
N PHE A 19 4.10 5.09 5.09
CA PHE A 19 3.13 5.70 5.99
C PHE A 19 3.72 5.96 7.38
N GLU A 20 4.49 5.01 7.92
CA GLU A 20 5.15 5.18 9.21
C GLU A 20 6.13 6.36 9.19
N ASN A 21 6.94 6.47 8.14
CA ASN A 21 7.92 7.55 8.01
C ASN A 21 7.24 8.91 7.86
N ALA A 22 6.07 8.95 7.25
CA ALA A 22 5.29 10.18 7.11
C ALA A 22 4.45 10.46 8.37
N ASN A 23 4.52 9.61 9.36
CA ASN A 23 3.77 9.72 10.62
C ASN A 23 2.25 9.82 10.36
N THR A 24 1.76 8.98 9.46
CA THR A 24 0.36 8.97 9.04
C THR A 24 -0.10 7.53 8.78
N ASN A 25 -1.31 7.39 8.34
CA ASN A 25 -1.88 6.10 7.96
C ASN A 25 -2.77 6.26 6.72
N PRO A 26 -3.15 5.16 6.04
CA PRO A 26 -3.95 5.26 4.81
C PRO A 26 -5.26 6.01 4.96
N ASP A 27 -5.96 5.85 6.07
CA ASP A 27 -7.24 6.51 6.30
C ASP A 27 -7.07 8.02 6.39
N MET A 28 -6.04 8.48 7.10
CA MET A 28 -5.74 9.90 7.24
C MET A 28 -5.31 10.50 5.90
N VAL A 29 -4.51 9.77 5.13
CA VAL A 29 -4.07 10.22 3.80
C VAL A 29 -5.28 10.37 2.88
N PHE A 30 -6.18 9.41 2.90
CA PHE A 30 -7.38 9.46 2.08
C PHE A 30 -8.24 10.68 2.43
N LEU A 31 -8.43 10.92 3.72
CA LEU A 31 -9.19 12.07 4.19
C LEU A 31 -8.53 13.39 3.78
N GLN A 32 -7.22 13.51 3.95
CA GLN A 32 -6.47 14.69 3.53
C GLN A 32 -6.56 14.91 2.02
N GLY A 33 -6.52 13.83 1.24
CA GLY A 33 -6.64 13.89 -0.21
C GLY A 33 -7.98 14.45 -0.68
N MET A 34 -9.03 14.26 0.11
CA MET A 34 -10.34 14.82 -0.18
C MET A 34 -10.39 16.32 0.10
N LEU A 35 -9.55 16.82 1.00
CA LEU A 35 -9.56 18.20 1.46
C LEU A 35 -8.48 19.06 0.81
N GLN A 36 -7.37 18.46 0.40
CA GLN A 36 -6.21 19.18 -0.10
C GLN A 36 -5.60 18.46 -1.29
N HIS A 37 -5.11 19.22 -2.26
CA HIS A 37 -4.37 18.69 -3.40
C HIS A 37 -2.94 19.24 -3.36
N GLY A 38 -1.98 18.41 -2.99
CA GLY A 38 -0.56 18.75 -2.99
C GLY A 38 0.26 17.56 -3.47
N GLY A 39 1.47 17.80 -3.96
CA GLY A 39 2.33 16.76 -4.51
C GLY A 39 2.62 15.64 -3.52
N GLU A 40 2.89 15.98 -2.27
CA GLU A 40 3.16 15.00 -1.22
C GLU A 40 1.93 14.14 -0.92
N THR A 41 0.75 14.76 -0.84
CA THR A 41 -0.50 14.05 -0.63
C THR A 41 -0.80 13.12 -1.80
N ASN A 42 -0.54 13.56 -3.04
CA ASN A 42 -0.74 12.72 -4.22
C ASN A 42 0.17 11.50 -4.21
N ALA A 43 1.42 11.66 -3.80
CA ALA A 43 2.35 10.53 -3.69
C ALA A 43 1.86 9.51 -2.68
N LEU A 44 1.34 9.96 -1.54
CA LEU A 44 0.77 9.08 -0.52
C LEU A 44 -0.50 8.39 -0.99
N LEU A 45 -1.35 9.08 -1.75
CA LEU A 45 -2.55 8.48 -2.35
C LEU A 45 -2.19 7.39 -3.35
N MET A 46 -1.16 7.60 -4.17
CA MET A 46 -0.66 6.56 -5.08
C MET A 46 -0.17 5.35 -4.30
N ASN A 47 0.47 5.58 -3.15
CA ASN A 47 0.95 4.49 -2.30
C ASN A 47 -0.21 3.67 -1.74
N ILE A 48 -1.34 4.29 -1.44
CA ILE A 48 -2.55 3.58 -1.02
C ILE A 48 -3.00 2.59 -2.11
N GLY A 49 -3.02 3.03 -3.36
CA GLY A 49 -3.40 2.18 -4.48
C GLY A 49 -2.45 0.99 -4.65
N LYS A 50 -1.15 1.23 -4.55
CA LYS A 50 -0.16 0.16 -4.62
C LYS A 50 -0.32 -0.84 -3.50
N ARG A 51 -0.49 -0.33 -2.28
CA ARG A 51 -0.70 -1.15 -1.09
C ARG A 51 -1.92 -2.06 -1.27
N GLN A 52 -3.02 -1.51 -1.73
CA GLN A 52 -4.25 -2.28 -1.94
C GLN A 52 -4.05 -3.37 -2.99
N ALA A 53 -3.37 -3.05 -4.09
CA ALA A 53 -3.08 -4.03 -5.13
C ALA A 53 -2.24 -5.18 -4.60
N TYR A 54 -1.19 -4.89 -3.81
CA TYR A 54 -0.36 -5.94 -3.23
C TYR A 54 -1.15 -6.82 -2.27
N ILE A 55 -2.04 -6.23 -1.46
CA ILE A 55 -2.89 -6.98 -0.54
C ILE A 55 -3.81 -7.92 -1.31
N GLU A 56 -4.45 -7.45 -2.36
CA GLU A 56 -5.37 -8.26 -3.16
C GLU A 56 -4.66 -9.43 -3.83
N VAL A 57 -3.49 -9.20 -4.40
CA VAL A 57 -2.72 -10.27 -5.04
C VAL A 57 -2.25 -11.28 -4.01
N LEU A 58 -1.77 -10.82 -2.85
CA LEU A 58 -1.34 -11.72 -1.77
C LEU A 58 -2.49 -12.57 -1.27
N ASP A 59 -3.67 -12.00 -1.09
CA ASP A 59 -4.84 -12.75 -0.66
C ASP A 59 -5.22 -13.81 -1.68
N PHE A 60 -5.16 -13.47 -2.97
CA PHE A 60 -5.41 -14.42 -4.05
C PHE A 60 -4.44 -15.60 -4.00
N LEU A 61 -3.14 -15.32 -3.84
CA LEU A 61 -2.12 -16.37 -3.77
C LEU A 61 -2.29 -17.24 -2.52
N ARG A 62 -2.60 -16.62 -1.39
CA ARG A 62 -2.79 -17.35 -0.11
C ARG A 62 -4.05 -18.20 -0.11
N SER A 63 -5.03 -17.86 -0.93
CA SER A 63 -6.25 -18.68 -1.04
C SER A 63 -6.04 -19.97 -1.84
N GLY A 64 -4.84 -20.18 -2.38
CA GLY A 64 -4.55 -21.36 -3.17
C GLY A 64 -5.13 -21.35 -4.56
N ALA A 65 -5.45 -20.17 -5.08
CA ALA A 65 -6.06 -20.02 -6.39
C ALA A 65 -5.05 -20.01 -7.54
N GLU A 66 -3.80 -20.30 -7.25
CA GLU A 66 -2.76 -20.40 -8.27
C GLU A 66 -3.01 -21.58 -9.20
#